data_1748ca108dcc4c7e797d74e90ffc670b
#
_entry.id   1748ca108dcc4c7e797d74e90ffc670b
#
_cell.length_a   1.000
_cell.length_b   1.000
_cell.length_c   1.000
_cell.angle_alpha   90.00
_cell.angle_beta   90.00
_cell.angle_gamma   90.00
#
_symmetry.space_group_name_H-M   'P 1'
#
loop_
_entity.id
_entity.type
_entity.pdbx_description
1 polymer ?
#
loop_
_entity_poly.entity_id
_entity_poly.type
_entity_poly.pdbx_seq_one_letter_code
_entity_poly.pdbx_strand_id
1 'polypeptide(L)'
;MIKSKKCLECDRPAFSKGLCQIHQPKKSIKQSRATTKEKNTGKQEKRNSYFDYHLERCTRSEESFKQISNPTRANICHLVDKGRHPSLEDNLDNCIYLTFEEHQKYDSLLFSHRFEDLEKEFKNSWSKSCEKYKKLLSLCKETTNFTRELKKYLDGR
;
A
#
# COMPACT_ATOMS: atom_id res chain seq x y z
N MET A 1 25.39 38.47 -20.26
CA MET A 1 24.09 38.07 -20.83
C MET A 1 24.23 36.75 -21.57
N ILE A 2 23.58 35.70 -21.12
CA ILE A 2 23.61 34.39 -21.77
C ILE A 2 22.60 34.44 -22.93
N LYS A 3 23.10 34.43 -24.19
CA LYS A 3 22.26 34.41 -25.38
C LYS A 3 21.55 33.03 -25.43
N SER A 4 20.25 33.00 -25.25
CA SER A 4 19.45 31.77 -25.43
C SER A 4 19.60 31.32 -26.88
N LYS A 5 19.97 30.02 -27.07
CA LYS A 5 20.02 29.41 -28.40
C LYS A 5 18.64 29.39 -29.02
N LYS A 6 18.55 29.76 -30.31
CA LYS A 6 17.28 29.67 -31.08
C LYS A 6 16.99 28.23 -31.52
N CYS A 7 15.72 27.94 -31.74
CA CYS A 7 15.28 26.70 -32.31
C CYS A 7 15.81 26.52 -33.76
N LEU A 8 16.20 25.34 -34.13
CA LEU A 8 16.69 25.03 -35.48
C LEU A 8 15.62 25.17 -36.59
N GLU A 9 14.34 25.10 -36.21
CA GLU A 9 13.22 25.14 -37.15
C GLU A 9 12.34 26.39 -37.05
N CYS A 10 12.58 27.28 -36.06
CA CYS A 10 11.89 28.56 -35.91
C CYS A 10 12.65 29.50 -34.95
N ASP A 11 12.26 30.77 -34.92
CA ASP A 11 12.94 31.82 -34.08
C ASP A 11 12.66 31.73 -32.58
N ARG A 12 11.91 30.75 -32.10
CA ARG A 12 11.60 30.59 -30.67
C ARG A 12 12.83 30.11 -29.89
N PRO A 13 12.91 30.39 -28.58
CA PRO A 13 13.98 29.84 -27.75
C PRO A 13 14.03 28.33 -27.80
N ALA A 14 15.21 27.76 -27.94
CA ALA A 14 15.41 26.32 -27.89
C ALA A 14 15.21 25.81 -26.47
N PHE A 15 14.44 24.71 -26.29
CA PHE A 15 14.17 24.07 -25.02
C PHE A 15 15.11 22.87 -24.79
N SER A 16 15.21 21.96 -25.76
CA SER A 16 16.07 20.78 -25.66
C SER A 16 16.53 20.33 -27.03
N LYS A 17 17.76 19.84 -27.14
CA LYS A 17 18.38 19.35 -28.40
C LYS A 17 18.32 20.34 -29.58
N GLY A 18 18.34 21.66 -29.27
CA GLY A 18 18.27 22.69 -30.30
C GLY A 18 16.86 22.94 -30.86
N LEU A 19 15.81 22.34 -30.32
CA LEU A 19 14.42 22.47 -30.75
C LEU A 19 13.58 23.16 -29.67
N CYS A 20 12.61 23.98 -30.07
CA CYS A 20 11.62 24.53 -29.17
C CYS A 20 10.59 23.45 -28.80
N GLN A 21 9.78 23.72 -27.79
CA GLN A 21 8.78 22.77 -27.26
C GLN A 21 7.79 22.24 -28.32
N ILE A 22 7.53 23.03 -29.37
CA ILE A 22 6.59 22.64 -30.47
C ILE A 22 7.27 21.70 -31.47
N HIS A 23 8.57 21.95 -31.80
CA HIS A 23 9.33 21.19 -32.78
C HIS A 23 10.04 19.97 -32.19
N GLN A 24 9.93 19.74 -30.88
CA GLN A 24 10.40 18.48 -30.33
C GLN A 24 9.62 17.30 -30.93
N PRO A 25 10.30 16.23 -31.36
CA PRO A 25 9.62 15.04 -31.83
C PRO A 25 8.67 14.56 -30.73
N LYS A 26 7.38 14.54 -31.03
CA LYS A 26 6.36 14.00 -30.12
C LYS A 26 6.75 12.56 -29.86
N LYS A 27 7.36 12.26 -28.70
CA LYS A 27 7.56 10.87 -28.27
C LYS A 27 6.25 10.16 -28.49
N SER A 28 6.28 9.04 -29.20
CA SER A 28 5.06 8.31 -29.50
C SER A 28 4.40 7.90 -28.17
N ILE A 29 3.43 8.67 -27.76
CA ILE A 29 2.65 8.48 -26.53
C ILE A 29 2.01 7.08 -26.50
N LYS A 30 1.91 6.42 -27.67
CA LYS A 30 1.34 5.08 -27.82
C LYS A 30 2.19 3.97 -27.15
N GLN A 31 3.53 4.00 -27.29
CA GLN A 31 4.39 2.94 -26.66
C GLN A 31 4.46 3.05 -25.14
N SER A 32 4.50 4.29 -24.58
CA SER A 32 4.52 4.46 -23.14
C SER A 32 3.17 4.12 -22.50
N ARG A 33 2.04 4.34 -23.20
CA ARG A 33 0.70 3.98 -22.71
C ARG A 33 0.42 2.47 -22.74
N ALA A 34 0.91 1.74 -23.75
CA ALA A 34 0.77 0.28 -23.82
C ALA A 34 1.49 -0.40 -22.68
N THR A 35 2.77 -0.10 -22.47
CA THR A 35 3.57 -0.68 -21.37
C THR A 35 3.05 -0.33 -19.98
N THR A 36 2.50 0.87 -19.78
CA THR A 36 1.88 1.27 -18.52
C THR A 36 0.55 0.55 -18.30
N LYS A 37 -0.25 0.35 -19.37
CA LYS A 37 -1.51 -0.37 -19.30
C LYS A 37 -1.31 -1.85 -18.95
N GLU A 38 -0.35 -2.53 -19.59
CA GLU A 38 -0.01 -3.94 -19.30
C GLU A 38 0.50 -4.12 -17.85
N LYS A 39 1.40 -3.24 -17.40
CA LYS A 39 1.87 -3.26 -15.99
C LYS A 39 0.74 -3.05 -15.00
N ASN A 40 -0.20 -2.15 -15.31
CA ASN A 40 -1.34 -1.89 -14.44
C ASN A 40 -2.33 -3.05 -14.45
N THR A 41 -2.53 -3.73 -15.58
CA THR A 41 -3.41 -4.90 -15.68
C THR A 41 -2.90 -6.05 -14.82
N GLY A 42 -1.63 -6.43 -14.97
CA GLY A 42 -1.02 -7.50 -14.15
C GLY A 42 -0.99 -7.18 -12.66
N LYS A 43 -0.81 -5.91 -12.27
CA LYS A 43 -0.91 -5.48 -10.87
C LYS A 43 -2.33 -5.60 -10.35
N GLN A 44 -3.33 -5.25 -11.17
CA GLN A 44 -4.74 -5.34 -10.81
C GLN A 44 -5.19 -6.80 -10.66
N GLU A 45 -4.74 -7.70 -11.54
CA GLU A 45 -5.02 -9.13 -11.45
C GLU A 45 -4.49 -9.74 -10.16
N LYS A 46 -3.22 -9.49 -9.81
CA LYS A 46 -2.63 -9.93 -8.54
C LYS A 46 -3.41 -9.43 -7.33
N ARG A 47 -3.80 -8.16 -7.36
CA ARG A 47 -4.57 -7.55 -6.28
C ARG A 47 -5.97 -8.16 -6.16
N ASN A 48 -6.63 -8.48 -7.28
CA ASN A 48 -7.92 -9.17 -7.26
C ASN A 48 -7.76 -10.58 -6.68
N SER A 49 -6.77 -11.35 -7.15
CA SER A 49 -6.47 -12.69 -6.63
C SER A 49 -6.18 -12.69 -5.11
N TYR A 50 -5.44 -11.67 -4.60
CA TYR A 50 -5.23 -11.50 -3.15
C TYR A 50 -6.56 -11.31 -2.41
N PHE A 51 -7.41 -10.40 -2.88
CA PHE A 51 -8.69 -10.15 -2.23
C PHE A 51 -9.63 -11.36 -2.32
N ASP A 52 -9.71 -12.02 -3.48
CA ASP A 52 -10.55 -13.21 -3.67
C ASP A 52 -10.14 -14.31 -2.67
N TYR A 53 -8.84 -14.57 -2.52
CA TYR A 53 -8.30 -15.50 -1.54
C TYR A 53 -8.75 -15.20 -0.11
N HIS A 54 -8.72 -13.93 0.28
CA HIS A 54 -9.08 -13.51 1.63
C HIS A 54 -10.60 -13.45 1.84
N LEU A 55 -11.38 -13.05 0.83
CA LEU A 55 -12.85 -12.99 0.93
C LEU A 55 -13.46 -14.37 1.15
N GLU A 56 -12.94 -15.41 0.50
CA GLU A 56 -13.37 -16.80 0.72
C GLU A 56 -13.16 -17.27 2.18
N ARG A 57 -12.18 -16.71 2.87
CA ARG A 57 -11.78 -17.07 4.24
C ARG A 57 -12.34 -16.16 5.32
N CYS A 58 -12.82 -14.98 4.94
CA CYS A 58 -13.33 -13.97 5.84
C CYS A 58 -14.77 -14.28 6.28
N THR A 59 -14.94 -15.36 7.05
CA THR A 59 -16.26 -15.80 7.52
C THR A 59 -16.64 -15.26 8.90
N ARG A 60 -15.65 -14.86 9.68
CA ARG A 60 -15.82 -14.32 11.05
C ARG A 60 -14.78 -13.27 11.37
N SER A 61 -15.16 -12.31 12.24
CA SER A 61 -14.20 -11.41 12.86
C SER A 61 -13.21 -12.18 13.75
N GLU A 62 -11.92 -11.85 13.65
CA GLU A 62 -10.88 -12.43 14.52
C GLU A 62 -10.89 -11.82 15.93
N GLU A 63 -11.58 -10.71 16.15
CA GLU A 63 -11.74 -10.08 17.45
C GLU A 63 -13.01 -10.55 18.18
N SER A 64 -14.20 -10.24 17.66
CA SER A 64 -15.48 -10.51 18.32
C SER A 64 -16.07 -11.88 18.00
N PHE A 65 -15.47 -12.62 17.06
CA PHE A 65 -15.99 -13.90 16.50
C PHE A 65 -17.37 -13.77 15.85
N LYS A 66 -17.85 -12.55 15.63
CA LYS A 66 -19.10 -12.34 14.89
C LYS A 66 -19.00 -12.85 13.49
N GLN A 67 -20.06 -13.50 13.02
CA GLN A 67 -20.15 -13.99 11.65
C GLN A 67 -20.22 -12.82 10.65
N ILE A 68 -19.48 -12.93 9.57
CA ILE A 68 -19.47 -11.99 8.44
C ILE A 68 -20.10 -12.74 7.25
N SER A 69 -21.41 -12.53 7.07
CA SER A 69 -22.19 -13.29 6.06
C SER A 69 -21.88 -12.86 4.63
N ASN A 70 -21.55 -11.59 4.41
CA ASN A 70 -21.22 -11.01 3.10
C ASN A 70 -19.90 -10.25 3.20
N PRO A 71 -18.75 -10.96 3.19
CA PRO A 71 -17.46 -10.31 3.35
C PRO A 71 -17.15 -9.39 2.17
N THR A 72 -16.59 -8.24 2.48
CA THR A 72 -16.11 -7.26 1.52
C THR A 72 -14.65 -6.93 1.80
N ARG A 73 -14.00 -6.19 0.91
CA ARG A 73 -12.62 -5.71 1.13
C ARG A 73 -12.48 -4.89 2.41
N ALA A 74 -13.57 -4.28 2.88
CA ALA A 74 -13.59 -3.53 4.15
C ALA A 74 -13.48 -4.43 5.40
N ASN A 75 -13.60 -5.74 5.25
CA ASN A 75 -13.42 -6.70 6.34
C ASN A 75 -11.99 -7.25 6.41
N ILE A 76 -11.13 -6.90 5.44
CA ILE A 76 -9.73 -7.32 5.34
C ILE A 76 -8.86 -6.16 5.82
N CYS A 77 -8.50 -6.16 7.10
CA CYS A 77 -7.69 -5.13 7.72
C CYS A 77 -6.19 -5.41 7.48
N HIS A 78 -5.49 -4.49 6.81
CA HIS A 78 -4.04 -4.63 6.59
C HIS A 78 -3.26 -4.26 7.86
N LEU A 79 -2.33 -5.12 8.24
CA LEU A 79 -1.47 -4.90 9.41
C LEU A 79 -0.37 -3.87 9.15
N VAL A 80 0.23 -3.92 7.97
CA VAL A 80 1.25 -2.96 7.52
C VAL A 80 0.73 -2.23 6.30
N ASP A 81 0.76 -0.90 6.36
CA ASP A 81 0.26 -0.04 5.29
C ASP A 81 0.99 -0.28 3.97
N LYS A 82 0.23 -0.65 2.96
CA LYS A 82 0.69 -0.87 1.59
C LYS A 82 1.24 0.39 0.92
N GLY A 83 0.79 1.56 1.33
CA GLY A 83 1.29 2.84 0.79
C GLY A 83 2.74 3.07 1.16
N ARG A 84 3.13 2.67 2.38
CA ARG A 84 4.50 2.78 2.89
C ARG A 84 5.36 1.56 2.57
N HIS A 85 4.73 0.39 2.45
CA HIS A 85 5.41 -0.88 2.18
C HIS A 85 4.74 -1.63 1.01
N PRO A 86 4.88 -1.15 -0.23
CA PRO A 86 4.23 -1.75 -1.40
C PRO A 86 4.60 -3.21 -1.64
N SER A 87 5.77 -3.65 -1.15
CA SER A 87 6.22 -5.05 -1.25
C SER A 87 5.38 -6.02 -0.40
N LEU A 88 4.60 -5.50 0.54
CA LEU A 88 3.72 -6.27 1.42
C LEU A 88 2.24 -6.19 1.02
N GLU A 89 1.91 -5.49 -0.08
CA GLU A 89 0.51 -5.31 -0.53
C GLU A 89 -0.21 -6.64 -0.74
N ASP A 90 0.48 -7.62 -1.36
CA ASP A 90 -0.07 -8.93 -1.71
C ASP A 90 0.41 -10.05 -0.75
N ASN A 91 1.00 -9.70 0.38
CA ASN A 91 1.46 -10.70 1.34
C ASN A 91 0.27 -11.27 2.12
N LEU A 92 0.04 -12.58 2.04
CA LEU A 92 -1.10 -13.26 2.66
C LEU A 92 -1.14 -13.16 4.19
N ASP A 93 0.01 -12.95 4.84
CA ASP A 93 0.07 -12.72 6.28
C ASP A 93 -0.24 -11.26 6.66
N ASN A 94 -0.30 -10.33 5.69
CA ASN A 94 -0.48 -8.90 5.95
C ASN A 94 -1.94 -8.50 6.16
N CYS A 95 -2.75 -9.35 6.78
CA CYS A 95 -4.10 -8.95 7.15
C CYS A 95 -4.66 -9.76 8.32
N ILE A 96 -5.73 -9.22 8.89
CA ILE A 96 -6.67 -9.88 9.81
C ILE A 96 -8.09 -9.60 9.34
N TYR A 97 -9.06 -10.41 9.79
CA TYR A 97 -10.47 -10.25 9.44
C TYR A 97 -11.24 -9.61 10.59
N LEU A 98 -11.87 -8.48 10.30
CA LEU A 98 -12.62 -7.71 11.29
C LEU A 98 -13.99 -7.32 10.71
N THR A 99 -14.97 -7.02 11.57
CA THR A 99 -16.15 -6.31 11.11
C THR A 99 -15.75 -4.92 10.62
N PHE A 100 -16.62 -4.24 9.90
CA PHE A 100 -16.33 -2.90 9.39
C PHE A 100 -16.02 -1.91 10.52
N GLU A 101 -16.80 -1.94 11.59
CA GLU A 101 -16.63 -1.06 12.76
C GLU A 101 -15.34 -1.36 13.51
N GLU A 102 -15.02 -2.65 13.69
CA GLU A 102 -13.77 -3.07 14.31
C GLU A 102 -12.56 -2.64 13.47
N HIS A 103 -12.62 -2.79 12.14
CA HIS A 103 -11.55 -2.37 11.23
C HIS A 103 -11.28 -0.87 11.34
N GLN A 104 -12.33 -0.03 11.29
CA GLN A 104 -12.15 1.42 11.43
C GLN A 104 -11.49 1.80 12.76
N LYS A 105 -11.91 1.16 13.86
CA LYS A 105 -11.35 1.41 15.18
C LYS A 105 -9.90 0.91 15.28
N TYR A 106 -9.63 -0.29 14.76
CA TYR A 106 -8.30 -0.87 14.73
C TYR A 106 -7.33 0.02 13.95
N ASP A 107 -7.68 0.44 12.75
CA ASP A 107 -6.89 1.35 11.93
C ASP A 107 -6.61 2.68 12.64
N SER A 108 -7.64 3.27 13.28
CA SER A 108 -7.49 4.53 14.02
C SER A 108 -6.44 4.42 15.13
N LEU A 109 -6.45 3.34 15.91
CA LEU A 109 -5.48 3.10 16.97
C LEU A 109 -4.08 2.77 16.41
N LEU A 110 -4.04 1.93 15.37
CA LEU A 110 -2.80 1.51 14.73
C LEU A 110 -2.03 2.70 14.12
N PHE A 111 -2.70 3.53 13.33
CA PHE A 111 -2.08 4.69 12.69
C PHE A 111 -1.74 5.83 13.66
N SER A 112 -2.40 5.87 14.81
CA SER A 112 -2.05 6.77 15.92
C SER A 112 -0.94 6.21 16.83
N HIS A 113 -0.38 5.06 16.52
CA HIS A 113 0.65 4.35 17.29
C HIS A 113 0.22 4.03 18.74
N ARG A 114 -1.10 3.86 18.96
CA ARG A 114 -1.68 3.56 20.27
C ARG A 114 -1.70 2.04 20.51
N PHE A 115 -0.54 1.42 20.55
CA PHE A 115 -0.41 -0.05 20.62
C PHE A 115 -0.92 -0.64 21.93
N GLU A 116 -0.77 0.07 23.05
CA GLU A 116 -1.33 -0.35 24.35
C GLU A 116 -2.86 -0.40 24.33
N ASP A 117 -3.49 0.57 23.66
CA ASP A 117 -4.94 0.58 23.52
C ASP A 117 -5.41 -0.51 22.54
N LEU A 118 -4.65 -0.76 21.46
CA LEU A 118 -4.91 -1.90 20.58
C LEU A 118 -4.90 -3.22 21.34
N GLU A 119 -3.88 -3.46 22.12
CA GLU A 119 -3.77 -4.67 22.95
C GLU A 119 -4.91 -4.80 23.94
N LYS A 120 -5.31 -3.69 24.57
CA LYS A 120 -6.39 -3.66 25.56
C LYS A 120 -7.76 -3.91 24.93
N GLU A 121 -8.02 -3.32 23.77
CA GLU A 121 -9.33 -3.32 23.12
C GLU A 121 -9.53 -4.47 22.12
N PHE A 122 -8.43 -4.95 21.52
CA PHE A 122 -8.41 -5.99 20.48
C PHE A 122 -7.59 -7.22 20.93
N LYS A 123 -7.90 -7.75 22.09
CA LYS A 123 -7.12 -8.83 22.74
C LYS A 123 -6.93 -10.06 21.86
N ASN A 124 -7.99 -10.49 21.17
CA ASN A 124 -7.97 -11.72 20.37
C ASN A 124 -7.20 -11.52 19.06
N SER A 125 -7.51 -10.46 18.33
CA SER A 125 -6.86 -10.15 17.05
C SER A 125 -5.46 -9.58 17.24
N TRP A 126 -5.20 -8.83 18.31
CA TRP A 126 -3.88 -8.28 18.60
C TRP A 126 -2.82 -9.38 18.87
N SER A 127 -3.16 -10.39 19.65
CA SER A 127 -2.24 -11.51 19.92
C SER A 127 -1.79 -12.19 18.62
N LYS A 128 -2.75 -12.49 17.72
CA LYS A 128 -2.45 -13.04 16.38
C LYS A 128 -1.68 -12.08 15.49
N SER A 129 -2.02 -10.80 15.56
CA SER A 129 -1.33 -9.74 14.83
C SER A 129 0.13 -9.61 15.23
N CYS A 130 0.46 -9.74 16.50
CA CYS A 130 1.85 -9.67 16.99
C CYS A 130 2.76 -10.70 16.33
N GLU A 131 2.29 -11.93 16.14
CA GLU A 131 3.05 -12.96 15.43
C GLU A 131 3.26 -12.61 13.95
N LYS A 132 2.20 -12.14 13.29
CA LYS A 132 2.27 -11.67 11.90
C LYS A 132 3.17 -10.44 11.76
N TYR A 133 3.10 -9.47 12.67
CA TYR A 133 3.96 -8.29 12.66
C TYR A 133 5.45 -8.66 12.74
N LYS A 134 5.83 -9.59 13.62
CA LYS A 134 7.23 -10.04 13.72
C LYS A 134 7.76 -10.55 12.38
N LYS A 135 6.95 -11.34 11.64
CA LYS A 135 7.29 -11.82 10.30
C LYS A 135 7.34 -10.66 9.28
N LEU A 136 6.30 -9.81 9.26
CA LEU A 136 6.20 -8.72 8.30
C LEU A 136 7.30 -7.67 8.46
N LEU A 137 7.67 -7.34 9.71
CA LEU A 137 8.75 -6.40 10.00
C LEU A 137 10.11 -6.89 9.49
N SER A 138 10.34 -8.21 9.49
CA SER A 138 11.58 -8.78 8.90
C SER A 138 11.62 -8.67 7.37
N LEU A 139 10.47 -8.52 6.72
CA LEU A 139 10.34 -8.36 5.27
C LEU A 139 10.33 -6.90 4.81
N CYS A 140 10.20 -5.94 5.74
CA CYS A 140 10.23 -4.52 5.41
C CYS A 140 11.61 -4.10 4.95
N LYS A 141 11.73 -3.65 3.70
CA LYS A 141 12.99 -3.14 3.12
C LYS A 141 13.40 -1.80 3.71
N GLU A 142 12.43 -0.99 4.10
CA GLU A 142 12.63 0.35 4.62
C GLU A 142 12.07 0.46 6.04
N THR A 143 12.79 1.15 6.91
CA THR A 143 12.34 1.41 8.27
C THR A 143 11.58 2.73 8.29
N THR A 144 10.28 2.66 8.45
CA THR A 144 9.42 3.83 8.68
C THR A 144 9.32 4.15 10.17
N ASN A 145 8.79 5.33 10.52
CA ASN A 145 8.52 5.65 11.93
C ASN A 145 7.58 4.61 12.56
N PHE A 146 6.52 4.25 11.85
CA PHE A 146 5.57 3.23 12.29
C PHE A 146 6.25 1.88 12.59
N THR A 147 7.04 1.35 11.66
CA THR A 147 7.71 0.04 11.86
C THR A 147 8.72 0.07 12.99
N ARG A 148 9.38 1.22 13.22
CA ARG A 148 10.31 1.42 14.33
C ARG A 148 9.60 1.40 15.68
N GLU A 149 8.53 2.17 15.82
CA GLU A 149 7.76 2.25 17.07
C GLU A 149 7.08 0.92 17.38
N LEU A 150 6.49 0.27 16.36
CA LEU A 150 5.88 -1.05 16.51
C LEU A 150 6.91 -2.09 16.95
N LYS A 151 8.10 -2.12 16.34
CA LYS A 151 9.17 -3.03 16.73
C LYS A 151 9.59 -2.80 18.18
N LYS A 152 9.83 -1.53 18.55
CA LYS A 152 10.16 -1.16 19.93
C LYS A 152 9.12 -1.65 20.93
N TYR A 153 7.83 -1.50 20.59
CA TYR A 153 6.73 -1.98 21.43
C TYR A 153 6.72 -3.50 21.57
N LEU A 154 6.93 -4.23 20.46
CA LEU A 154 6.95 -5.70 20.46
C LEU A 154 8.18 -6.30 21.15
N ASP A 155 9.35 -5.64 21.07
CA ASP A 155 10.60 -6.09 21.69
C ASP A 155 10.65 -5.78 23.21
N GLY A 156 9.86 -4.81 23.67
CA GLY A 156 9.75 -4.45 25.09
C GLY A 156 8.83 -5.34 25.93
N ARG A 157 8.28 -6.38 25.31
CA ARG A 157 7.38 -7.38 25.91
C ARG A 157 8.11 -8.70 26.07
#